data_ea2af59c27a9f6a7c7239ae207e3029e
#
_entry.id   ea2af59c27a9f6a7c7239ae207e3029e
#
_cell.length_a   1.000
_cell.length_b   1.000
_cell.length_c   1.000
_cell.angle_alpha   90.00
_cell.angle_beta   90.00
_cell.angle_gamma   90.00
#
_symmetry.space_group_name_H-M   'P 1'
#
loop_
_entity.id
_entity.type
_entity.pdbx_description
1 polymer ?
#
loop_
_entity_poly.entity_id
_entity_poly.type
_entity_poly.pdbx_seq_one_letter_code
_entity_poly.pdbx_strand_id
1 'polypeptide(L)'
;MSEKLQVVTLLGSLRKGSFNGMVARTLPKIAPASMEVNALPSIADIPLYDADVQQEEGFPATVEALAEQIRQADGVVIVTPEYNYSVPGGLKNAIDWLSRLPDQPLAGKPVLTQTSSMGVIGGARCQYHLRQILVFLDAMVMNKPEFMGGVIQNKVDPQTGEVIDQGTLDHLTGQLTAFGEFIQRVKI
;
A
#
# COMPACT_ATOMS: atom_id res chain seq x y z
N MET A 1 -4.98 -18.82 21.43
CA MET A 1 -5.44 -18.16 20.19
C MET A 1 -4.20 -17.64 19.52
N SER A 2 -3.94 -17.96 18.26
CA SER A 2 -2.81 -17.37 17.53
C SER A 2 -3.03 -15.85 17.43
N GLU A 3 -1.96 -15.10 17.64
CA GLU A 3 -1.98 -13.65 17.49
C GLU A 3 -2.36 -13.29 16.03
N LYS A 4 -3.20 -12.27 15.85
CA LYS A 4 -3.61 -11.83 14.51
C LYS A 4 -2.44 -11.19 13.80
N LEU A 5 -2.31 -11.44 12.50
CA LEU A 5 -1.36 -10.72 11.66
C LEU A 5 -1.70 -9.22 11.64
N GLN A 6 -0.72 -8.39 11.93
CA GLN A 6 -0.84 -6.93 11.87
C GLN A 6 -0.40 -6.43 10.50
N VAL A 7 -1.33 -5.97 9.71
CA VAL A 7 -1.10 -5.48 8.36
C VAL A 7 -1.40 -3.99 8.30
N VAL A 8 -0.55 -3.22 7.64
CA VAL A 8 -0.77 -1.78 7.45
C VAL A 8 -1.00 -1.44 5.99
N THR A 9 -1.82 -0.41 5.73
CA THR A 9 -2.14 0.04 4.39
C THR A 9 -1.51 1.40 4.10
N LEU A 10 -0.63 1.46 3.10
CA LEU A 10 -0.04 2.69 2.57
C LEU A 10 -0.85 3.16 1.36
N LEU A 11 -1.52 4.31 1.49
CA LEU A 11 -2.31 4.90 0.42
C LEU A 11 -1.48 5.88 -0.41
N GLY A 12 -1.30 5.60 -1.70
CA GLY A 12 -0.57 6.44 -2.65
C GLY A 12 -1.35 7.61 -3.25
N SER A 13 -2.56 7.90 -2.75
CA SER A 13 -3.41 8.98 -3.24
C SER A 13 -3.73 10.00 -2.15
N LEU A 14 -3.55 11.28 -2.47
CA LEU A 14 -3.86 12.40 -1.55
C LEU A 14 -5.28 12.94 -1.72
N ARG A 15 -6.01 12.51 -2.75
CA ARG A 15 -7.36 13.00 -3.05
C ARG A 15 -8.38 12.42 -2.07
N LYS A 16 -9.18 13.25 -1.39
CA LYS A 16 -10.23 12.83 -0.43
C LYS A 16 -11.22 11.82 -1.04
N GLY A 17 -11.70 12.06 -2.25
CA GLY A 17 -12.61 11.17 -2.98
C GLY A 17 -11.88 10.13 -3.86
N SER A 18 -10.69 9.68 -3.46
CA SER A 18 -9.90 8.70 -4.21
C SER A 18 -10.57 7.34 -4.25
N PHE A 19 -10.72 6.76 -5.42
CA PHE A 19 -11.17 5.38 -5.59
C PHE A 19 -10.21 4.37 -4.92
N ASN A 20 -8.90 4.62 -4.99
CA ASN A 20 -7.92 3.81 -4.26
C ASN A 20 -8.06 3.98 -2.75
N GLY A 21 -8.45 5.17 -2.27
CA GLY A 21 -8.81 5.39 -0.88
C GLY A 21 -10.08 4.61 -0.47
N MET A 22 -11.06 4.46 -1.37
CA MET A 22 -12.24 3.62 -1.13
C MET A 22 -11.87 2.14 -1.04
N VAL A 23 -11.01 1.65 -1.93
CA VAL A 23 -10.45 0.29 -1.83
C VAL A 23 -9.75 0.11 -0.47
N ALA A 24 -8.82 1.00 -0.12
CA ALA A 24 -8.07 0.91 1.14
C ALA A 24 -8.98 0.89 2.38
N ARG A 25 -10.03 1.72 2.43
CA ARG A 25 -10.99 1.74 3.54
C ARG A 25 -11.88 0.50 3.63
N THR A 26 -12.04 -0.23 2.53
CA THR A 26 -12.79 -1.50 2.50
C THR A 26 -11.99 -2.65 3.12
N LEU A 27 -10.65 -2.66 2.99
CA LEU A 27 -9.80 -3.77 3.42
C LEU A 27 -10.00 -4.22 4.88
N PRO A 28 -10.08 -3.32 5.88
CA PRO A 28 -10.31 -3.73 7.26
C PRO A 28 -11.61 -4.51 7.49
N LYS A 29 -12.64 -4.23 6.66
CA LYS A 29 -13.98 -4.83 6.80
C LYS A 29 -14.08 -6.23 6.21
N ILE A 30 -13.21 -6.54 5.23
CA ILE A 30 -13.18 -7.81 4.51
C ILE A 30 -11.97 -8.67 4.86
N ALA A 31 -11.13 -8.20 5.77
CA ALA A 31 -9.95 -8.94 6.22
C ALA A 31 -10.37 -10.27 6.89
N PRO A 32 -9.64 -11.36 6.65
CA PRO A 32 -9.88 -12.62 7.33
C PRO A 32 -9.70 -12.46 8.86
N ALA A 33 -10.41 -13.27 9.66
CA ALA A 33 -10.41 -13.17 11.12
C ALA A 33 -9.01 -13.28 11.75
N SER A 34 -8.05 -13.87 11.04
CA SER A 34 -6.64 -14.01 11.44
C SER A 34 -5.79 -12.76 11.14
N MET A 35 -6.37 -11.70 10.54
CA MET A 35 -5.66 -10.50 10.12
C MET A 35 -6.37 -9.24 10.64
N GLU A 36 -5.60 -8.28 11.06
CA GLU A 36 -6.04 -6.91 11.34
C GLU A 36 -5.37 -5.97 10.35
N VAL A 37 -6.16 -5.10 9.71
CA VAL A 37 -5.65 -4.16 8.70
C VAL A 37 -5.88 -2.74 9.19
N ASN A 38 -4.79 -1.98 9.36
CA ASN A 38 -4.80 -0.62 9.84
C ASN A 38 -4.26 0.36 8.79
N ALA A 39 -4.82 1.56 8.71
CA ALA A 39 -4.33 2.58 7.78
C ALA A 39 -3.10 3.28 8.35
N LEU A 40 -2.06 3.45 7.53
CA LEU A 40 -0.94 4.34 7.83
C LEU A 40 -1.34 5.81 7.73
N PRO A 41 -0.61 6.72 8.38
CA PRO A 41 -0.79 8.16 8.21
C PRO A 41 -0.69 8.61 6.76
N SER A 42 -1.29 9.76 6.46
CA SER A 42 -1.19 10.37 5.12
C SER A 42 0.25 10.75 4.79
N ILE A 43 0.62 10.55 3.52
CA ILE A 43 1.91 10.98 2.97
C ILE A 43 1.90 12.43 2.46
N ALA A 44 0.82 13.18 2.71
CA ALA A 44 0.63 14.54 2.19
C ALA A 44 1.67 15.54 2.71
N ASP A 45 2.07 15.39 3.97
CA ASP A 45 2.94 16.34 4.67
C ASP A 45 4.42 15.93 4.65
N ILE A 46 4.77 14.91 3.83
CA ILE A 46 6.16 14.52 3.63
C ILE A 46 6.80 15.50 2.62
N PRO A 47 7.83 16.27 3.02
CA PRO A 47 8.50 17.19 2.12
C PRO A 47 9.16 16.43 0.96
N LEU A 48 9.42 17.14 -0.14
CA LEU A 48 10.21 16.52 -1.23
C LEU A 48 11.58 16.11 -0.69
N TYR A 49 12.01 14.90 -1.06
CA TYR A 49 13.29 14.39 -0.64
C TYR A 49 14.43 15.28 -1.19
N ASP A 50 15.26 15.70 -0.27
CA ASP A 50 16.47 16.42 -0.54
C ASP A 50 17.56 15.89 0.41
N ALA A 51 18.68 15.47 -0.16
CA ALA A 51 19.80 14.91 0.60
C ALA A 51 20.49 15.93 1.50
N ASP A 52 20.50 17.20 1.09
CA ASP A 52 21.10 18.28 1.89
C ASP A 52 20.22 18.54 3.12
N VAL A 53 18.89 18.62 2.95
CA VAL A 53 17.95 18.76 4.06
C VAL A 53 18.06 17.57 5.02
N GLN A 54 18.14 16.34 4.50
CA GLN A 54 18.35 15.15 5.34
C GLN A 54 19.64 15.24 6.16
N GLN A 55 20.71 15.75 5.57
CA GLN A 55 22.01 15.87 6.24
C GLN A 55 22.03 16.96 7.31
N GLU A 56 21.33 18.06 7.08
CA GLU A 56 21.31 19.22 7.97
C GLU A 56 20.26 19.09 9.08
N GLU A 57 19.06 18.57 8.76
CA GLU A 57 17.89 18.56 9.65
C GLU A 57 17.51 17.14 10.13
N GLY A 58 18.05 16.08 9.50
CA GLY A 58 17.68 14.71 9.77
C GLY A 58 16.42 14.26 9.03
N PHE A 59 15.73 13.26 9.58
CA PHE A 59 14.52 12.73 8.98
C PHE A 59 13.27 13.47 9.49
N PRO A 60 12.31 13.81 8.60
CA PRO A 60 11.03 14.36 9.04
C PRO A 60 10.31 13.42 10.00
N ALA A 61 9.74 13.95 11.08
CA ALA A 61 9.02 13.14 12.07
C ALA A 61 7.87 12.32 11.46
N THR A 62 7.26 12.80 10.38
CA THR A 62 6.24 12.07 9.61
C THR A 62 6.81 10.82 8.94
N VAL A 63 8.05 10.88 8.46
CA VAL A 63 8.75 9.72 7.86
C VAL A 63 9.12 8.70 8.93
N GLU A 64 9.64 9.15 10.07
CA GLU A 64 9.99 8.26 11.19
C GLU A 64 8.76 7.55 11.75
N ALA A 65 7.64 8.28 11.95
CA ALA A 65 6.39 7.70 12.40
C ALA A 65 5.81 6.68 11.41
N LEU A 66 5.92 6.93 10.12
CA LEU A 66 5.52 6.02 9.06
C LEU A 66 6.38 4.74 9.08
N ALA A 67 7.69 4.91 9.18
CA ALA A 67 8.66 3.80 9.22
C ALA A 67 8.43 2.90 10.43
N GLU A 68 8.20 3.48 11.61
CA GLU A 68 7.97 2.71 12.84
C GLU A 68 6.73 1.82 12.73
N GLN A 69 5.62 2.35 12.20
CA GLN A 69 4.42 1.54 11.99
C GLN A 69 4.63 0.42 10.96
N ILE A 70 5.44 0.68 9.90
CA ILE A 70 5.80 -0.36 8.93
C ILE A 70 6.68 -1.43 9.59
N ARG A 71 7.65 -1.06 10.43
CA ARG A 71 8.50 -2.04 11.14
C ARG A 71 7.70 -2.97 12.04
N GLN A 72 6.75 -2.41 12.78
CA GLN A 72 5.90 -3.18 13.70
C GLN A 72 4.89 -4.09 12.99
N ALA A 73 4.56 -3.80 11.74
CA ALA A 73 3.61 -4.60 10.98
C ALA A 73 4.23 -5.90 10.44
N ASP A 74 3.42 -6.95 10.35
CA ASP A 74 3.77 -8.21 9.69
C ASP A 74 3.80 -8.09 8.15
N GLY A 75 3.08 -7.12 7.59
CA GLY A 75 3.05 -6.87 6.16
C GLY A 75 2.44 -5.50 5.79
N VAL A 76 2.68 -5.08 4.55
CA VAL A 76 2.21 -3.79 4.02
C VAL A 76 1.37 -4.01 2.77
N VAL A 77 0.20 -3.38 2.70
CA VAL A 77 -0.60 -3.26 1.48
C VAL A 77 -0.43 -1.87 0.90
N ILE A 78 0.15 -1.75 -0.27
CA ILE A 78 0.26 -0.46 -0.98
C ILE A 78 -0.89 -0.34 -1.97
N VAL A 79 -1.79 0.62 -1.71
CA VAL A 79 -2.95 0.90 -2.58
C VAL A 79 -2.72 2.24 -3.28
N THR A 80 -2.61 2.23 -4.61
CA THR A 80 -2.19 3.44 -5.34
C THR A 80 -2.89 3.59 -6.70
N PRO A 81 -3.19 4.83 -7.14
CA PRO A 81 -3.58 5.09 -8.53
C PRO A 81 -2.35 5.05 -9.45
N GLU A 82 -2.64 5.02 -10.75
CA GLU A 82 -1.66 5.28 -11.81
C GLU A 82 -1.74 6.75 -12.24
N TYR A 83 -0.62 7.47 -12.17
CA TYR A 83 -0.49 8.82 -12.71
C TYR A 83 0.54 8.84 -13.84
N ASN A 84 0.09 9.24 -15.04
CA ASN A 84 0.98 9.34 -16.19
C ASN A 84 1.81 8.06 -16.42
N TYR A 85 1.12 6.91 -16.43
CA TYR A 85 1.72 5.57 -16.62
C TYR A 85 2.63 5.07 -15.49
N SER A 86 2.72 5.78 -14.36
CA SER A 86 3.67 5.45 -13.30
C SER A 86 3.07 5.64 -11.90
N VAL A 87 3.94 5.49 -10.91
CA VAL A 87 3.67 5.70 -9.49
C VAL A 87 3.47 7.20 -9.22
N PRO A 88 2.46 7.60 -8.45
CA PRO A 88 2.28 9.00 -8.05
C PRO A 88 3.52 9.57 -7.37
N GLY A 89 3.87 10.83 -7.70
CA GLY A 89 5.04 11.49 -7.15
C GLY A 89 5.11 11.50 -5.62
N GLY A 90 3.98 11.72 -4.95
CA GLY A 90 3.93 11.69 -3.47
C GLY A 90 4.24 10.32 -2.88
N LEU A 91 3.75 9.23 -3.50
CA LEU A 91 4.09 7.88 -3.06
C LEU A 91 5.56 7.57 -3.30
N LYS A 92 6.08 7.93 -4.50
CA LYS A 92 7.49 7.73 -4.80
C LYS A 92 8.38 8.50 -3.82
N ASN A 93 8.02 9.74 -3.52
CA ASN A 93 8.71 10.58 -2.54
C ASN A 93 8.75 9.96 -1.13
N ALA A 94 7.60 9.46 -0.66
CA ALA A 94 7.54 8.76 0.63
C ALA A 94 8.46 7.52 0.65
N ILE A 95 8.46 6.73 -0.43
CA ILE A 95 9.34 5.56 -0.57
C ILE A 95 10.83 6.00 -0.60
N ASP A 96 11.15 7.10 -1.27
CA ASP A 96 12.53 7.63 -1.32
C ASP A 96 13.04 7.99 0.07
N TRP A 97 12.23 8.70 0.88
CA TRP A 97 12.57 8.99 2.27
C TRP A 97 12.75 7.72 3.11
N LEU A 98 11.80 6.77 3.02
CA LEU A 98 11.87 5.51 3.77
C LEU A 98 13.13 4.72 3.44
N SER A 99 13.58 4.76 2.18
CA SER A 99 14.77 4.05 1.71
C SER A 99 16.08 4.61 2.28
N ARG A 100 16.08 5.82 2.85
CA ARG A 100 17.27 6.47 3.41
C ARG A 100 17.47 6.20 4.89
N LEU A 101 16.46 5.67 5.57
CA LEU A 101 16.60 5.32 6.97
C LEU A 101 17.68 4.23 7.15
N PRO A 102 18.52 4.32 8.20
CA PRO A 102 19.57 3.32 8.47
C PRO A 102 19.02 1.90 8.59
N ASP A 103 17.82 1.77 9.16
CA ASP A 103 17.05 0.55 9.27
C ASP A 103 15.76 0.71 8.43
N GLN A 104 15.94 0.63 7.09
CA GLN A 104 14.84 0.90 6.18
C GLN A 104 13.74 -0.16 6.33
N PRO A 105 12.47 0.27 6.52
CA PRO A 105 11.42 -0.58 7.05
C PRO A 105 10.85 -1.60 6.05
N LEU A 106 11.21 -1.52 4.77
CA LEU A 106 10.69 -2.40 3.71
C LEU A 106 11.61 -3.59 3.41
N ALA A 107 12.86 -3.61 3.91
CA ALA A 107 13.77 -4.73 3.70
C ALA A 107 13.21 -6.02 4.33
N GLY A 108 13.08 -7.06 3.53
CA GLY A 108 12.47 -8.33 3.93
C GLY A 108 10.97 -8.25 4.27
N LYS A 109 10.34 -7.07 4.16
CA LYS A 109 8.93 -6.87 4.51
C LYS A 109 8.01 -7.48 3.45
N PRO A 110 7.03 -8.33 3.83
CA PRO A 110 5.97 -8.76 2.93
C PRO A 110 5.15 -7.58 2.43
N VAL A 111 5.03 -7.44 1.10
CA VAL A 111 4.30 -6.34 0.48
C VAL A 111 3.27 -6.87 -0.52
N LEU A 112 2.04 -6.36 -0.42
CA LEU A 112 0.98 -6.55 -1.39
C LEU A 112 0.74 -5.23 -2.14
N THR A 113 0.64 -5.28 -3.46
CA THR A 113 0.34 -4.09 -4.29
C THR A 113 -1.07 -4.18 -4.87
N GLN A 114 -1.83 -3.10 -4.75
CA GLN A 114 -3.17 -2.95 -5.30
C GLN A 114 -3.27 -1.64 -6.06
N THR A 115 -3.86 -1.67 -7.25
CA THR A 115 -4.11 -0.47 -8.05
C THR A 115 -5.56 -0.45 -8.55
N SER A 116 -6.12 0.74 -8.72
CA SER A 116 -7.40 0.90 -9.37
C SER A 116 -7.45 2.20 -10.19
N SER A 117 -8.23 2.18 -11.27
CA SER A 117 -8.44 3.35 -12.13
C SER A 117 -9.82 3.32 -12.79
N MET A 118 -10.22 4.46 -13.35
CA MET A 118 -11.42 4.55 -14.18
C MET A 118 -11.27 3.83 -15.52
N GLY A 119 -10.04 3.67 -16.01
CA GLY A 119 -9.74 2.93 -17.23
C GLY A 119 -9.78 1.40 -16.99
N VAL A 120 -9.95 0.65 -18.07
CA VAL A 120 -10.06 -0.83 -18.04
C VAL A 120 -8.80 -1.53 -17.50
N ILE A 121 -7.63 -0.90 -17.64
CA ILE A 121 -6.33 -1.50 -17.27
C ILE A 121 -6.11 -1.50 -15.74
N GLY A 122 -6.88 -0.72 -14.98
CA GLY A 122 -6.84 -0.74 -13.52
C GLY A 122 -5.53 -0.30 -12.86
N GLY A 123 -4.65 0.41 -13.57
CA GLY A 123 -3.36 0.88 -13.05
C GLY A 123 -2.22 -0.16 -13.18
N ALA A 124 -2.32 -1.08 -14.13
CA ALA A 124 -1.35 -2.15 -14.31
C ALA A 124 0.09 -1.64 -14.52
N ARG A 125 0.27 -0.57 -15.29
CA ARG A 125 1.61 -0.01 -15.57
C ARG A 125 2.27 0.52 -14.30
N CYS A 126 1.50 1.25 -13.49
CA CYS A 126 1.95 1.72 -12.18
C CYS A 126 2.34 0.54 -11.28
N GLN A 127 1.56 -0.53 -11.27
CA GLN A 127 1.85 -1.69 -10.42
C GLN A 127 3.17 -2.36 -10.79
N TYR A 128 3.50 -2.48 -12.07
CA TYR A 128 4.80 -3.02 -12.50
C TYR A 128 5.96 -2.07 -12.18
N HIS A 129 5.81 -0.76 -12.33
CA HIS A 129 6.82 0.21 -11.90
C HIS A 129 7.04 0.16 -10.39
N LEU A 130 5.96 0.06 -9.61
CA LEU A 130 6.06 -0.06 -8.15
C LEU A 130 6.81 -1.33 -7.74
N ARG A 131 6.57 -2.47 -8.40
CA ARG A 131 7.31 -3.71 -8.15
C ARG A 131 8.80 -3.54 -8.40
N GLN A 132 9.21 -2.84 -9.47
CA GLN A 132 10.63 -2.56 -9.75
C GLN A 132 11.27 -1.69 -8.65
N ILE A 133 10.55 -0.68 -8.16
CA ILE A 133 10.99 0.16 -7.04
C ILE A 133 11.19 -0.70 -5.78
N LEU A 134 10.26 -1.57 -5.48
CA LEU A 134 10.28 -2.43 -4.29
C LEU A 134 11.41 -3.49 -4.33
N VAL A 135 11.85 -3.91 -5.53
CA VAL A 135 13.04 -4.77 -5.68
C VAL A 135 14.28 -4.09 -5.09
N PHE A 136 14.49 -2.80 -5.38
CA PHE A 136 15.63 -2.06 -4.82
C PHE A 136 15.60 -1.96 -3.29
N LEU A 137 14.41 -1.95 -2.71
CA LEU A 137 14.23 -1.92 -1.25
C LEU A 137 14.26 -3.32 -0.60
N ASP A 138 14.59 -4.35 -1.35
CA ASP A 138 14.60 -5.74 -0.87
C ASP A 138 13.26 -6.19 -0.25
N ALA A 139 12.14 -5.64 -0.73
CA ALA A 139 10.81 -6.01 -0.24
C ALA A 139 10.35 -7.35 -0.82
N MET A 140 9.69 -8.14 0.01
CA MET A 140 9.12 -9.43 -0.39
C MET A 140 7.73 -9.22 -1.01
N VAL A 141 7.68 -8.95 -2.32
CA VAL A 141 6.41 -8.62 -3.01
C VAL A 141 5.64 -9.88 -3.38
N MET A 142 4.39 -9.99 -2.91
CA MET A 142 3.50 -11.07 -3.32
C MET A 142 3.12 -10.91 -4.80
N ASN A 143 3.32 -11.97 -5.59
CA ASN A 143 3.08 -11.93 -7.04
C ASN A 143 1.61 -12.18 -7.42
N LYS A 144 0.93 -13.09 -6.73
CA LYS A 144 -0.45 -13.51 -7.06
C LYS A 144 -1.27 -13.81 -5.80
N PRO A 145 -2.60 -13.57 -5.87
CA PRO A 145 -3.34 -12.94 -6.97
C PRO A 145 -3.04 -11.43 -7.06
N GLU A 146 -3.05 -10.87 -8.28
CA GLU A 146 -2.93 -9.42 -8.49
C GLU A 146 -4.31 -8.76 -8.40
N PHE A 147 -4.38 -7.49 -7.97
CA PHE A 147 -5.59 -6.68 -8.06
C PHE A 147 -5.29 -5.40 -8.86
N MET A 148 -5.92 -5.31 -10.02
CA MET A 148 -5.91 -4.15 -10.91
C MET A 148 -7.36 -3.78 -11.21
N GLY A 149 -7.96 -2.96 -10.33
CA GLY A 149 -9.38 -2.60 -10.38
C GLY A 149 -9.72 -1.66 -11.53
N GLY A 150 -9.97 -2.21 -12.72
CA GLY A 150 -10.46 -1.43 -13.86
C GLY A 150 -11.92 -1.02 -13.69
N VAL A 151 -12.28 0.13 -14.31
CA VAL A 151 -13.64 0.72 -14.30
C VAL A 151 -14.17 0.85 -12.87
N ILE A 152 -13.30 1.21 -11.95
CA ILE A 152 -13.56 1.17 -10.50
C ILE A 152 -14.71 2.06 -10.06
N GLN A 153 -15.02 3.16 -10.80
CA GLN A 153 -16.13 4.06 -10.51
C GLN A 153 -17.50 3.36 -10.49
N ASN A 154 -17.63 2.23 -11.18
CA ASN A 154 -18.86 1.43 -11.22
C ASN A 154 -18.94 0.38 -10.09
N LYS A 155 -17.90 0.28 -9.28
CA LYS A 155 -17.72 -0.77 -8.25
C LYS A 155 -17.66 -0.22 -6.83
N VAL A 156 -17.76 1.10 -6.69
CA VAL A 156 -17.69 1.81 -5.42
C VAL A 156 -18.91 2.70 -5.23
N ASP A 157 -19.27 2.93 -3.99
CA ASP A 157 -20.26 3.93 -3.62
C ASP A 157 -19.57 5.19 -3.09
N PRO A 158 -19.70 6.33 -3.79
CA PRO A 158 -19.13 7.59 -3.34
C PRO A 158 -19.71 8.13 -2.04
N GLN A 159 -20.92 7.71 -1.65
CA GLN A 159 -21.57 8.15 -0.42
C GLN A 159 -21.00 7.45 0.81
N THR A 160 -20.85 6.14 0.75
CA THR A 160 -20.24 5.34 1.82
C THR A 160 -18.71 5.37 1.76
N GLY A 161 -18.15 5.65 0.59
CA GLY A 161 -16.71 5.66 0.35
C GLY A 161 -16.08 4.26 0.31
N GLU A 162 -16.83 3.24 -0.09
CA GLU A 162 -16.44 1.82 -0.05
C GLU A 162 -16.68 1.11 -1.38
N VAL A 163 -16.07 -0.05 -1.51
CA VAL A 163 -16.36 -0.99 -2.61
C VAL A 163 -17.69 -1.69 -2.31
N ILE A 164 -18.58 -1.75 -3.31
CA ILE A 164 -19.88 -2.37 -3.21
C ILE A 164 -20.08 -3.53 -4.20
N ASP A 165 -19.23 -3.64 -5.21
CA ASP A 165 -19.29 -4.73 -6.19
C ASP A 165 -18.83 -6.06 -5.57
N GLN A 166 -19.72 -7.05 -5.52
CA GLN A 166 -19.46 -8.33 -4.85
C GLN A 166 -18.26 -9.06 -5.44
N GLY A 167 -18.13 -9.10 -6.76
CA GLY A 167 -16.99 -9.77 -7.42
C GLY A 167 -15.66 -9.13 -7.06
N THR A 168 -15.64 -7.81 -6.89
CA THR A 168 -14.45 -7.07 -6.41
C THR A 168 -14.18 -7.36 -4.94
N LEU A 169 -15.19 -7.40 -4.09
CA LEU A 169 -15.05 -7.75 -2.67
C LEU A 169 -14.50 -9.17 -2.50
N ASP A 170 -15.03 -10.14 -3.24
CA ASP A 170 -14.58 -11.54 -3.20
C ASP A 170 -13.11 -11.65 -3.63
N HIS A 171 -12.71 -10.92 -4.69
CA HIS A 171 -11.32 -10.90 -5.15
C HIS A 171 -10.37 -10.29 -4.11
N LEU A 172 -10.74 -9.14 -3.52
CA LEU A 172 -9.93 -8.48 -2.48
C LEU A 172 -9.82 -9.37 -1.22
N THR A 173 -10.91 -10.01 -0.80
CA THR A 173 -10.92 -10.96 0.32
C THR A 173 -9.98 -12.15 0.07
N GLY A 174 -10.08 -12.74 -1.12
CA GLY A 174 -9.19 -13.83 -1.53
C GLY A 174 -7.72 -13.40 -1.59
N GLN A 175 -7.47 -12.17 -2.03
CA GLN A 175 -6.13 -11.62 -2.07
C GLN A 175 -5.54 -11.38 -0.66
N LEU A 176 -6.34 -10.86 0.29
CA LEU A 176 -5.90 -10.70 1.68
C LEU A 176 -5.64 -12.06 2.36
N THR A 177 -6.47 -13.06 2.07
CA THR A 177 -6.25 -14.43 2.57
C THR A 177 -4.92 -14.99 2.06
N ALA A 178 -4.66 -14.91 0.76
CA ALA A 178 -3.39 -15.33 0.16
C ALA A 178 -2.20 -14.52 0.68
N PHE A 179 -2.41 -13.24 1.00
CA PHE A 179 -1.37 -12.40 1.59
C PHE A 179 -1.01 -12.84 3.02
N GLY A 180 -1.99 -13.24 3.82
CA GLY A 180 -1.75 -13.82 5.14
C GLY A 180 -0.91 -15.10 5.06
N GLU A 181 -1.20 -16.00 4.12
CA GLU A 181 -0.41 -17.20 3.86
C GLU A 181 1.00 -16.85 3.36
N PHE A 182 1.12 -15.83 2.52
CA PHE A 182 2.41 -15.35 2.03
C PHE A 182 3.28 -14.80 3.16
N ILE A 183 2.72 -13.96 4.04
CA ILE A 183 3.42 -13.44 5.23
C ILE A 183 3.99 -14.59 6.05
N GLN A 184 3.17 -15.60 6.36
CA GLN A 184 3.61 -16.73 7.16
C GLN A 184 4.72 -17.57 6.51
N ARG A 185 4.69 -17.69 5.19
CA ARG A 185 5.70 -18.43 4.42
C ARG A 185 7.04 -17.74 4.35
N VAL A 186 7.06 -16.39 4.32
CA VAL A 186 8.31 -15.60 4.19
C VAL A 186 8.80 -15.01 5.50
N LYS A 187 8.01 -15.12 6.57
CA LYS A 187 8.43 -14.74 7.92
C LYS A 187 9.54 -15.71 8.38
N ILE A 188 10.74 -15.19 8.54
CA ILE A 188 11.92 -15.93 9.03
C ILE A 188 11.99 -15.82 10.56
#